data_b4f0a6f8f62c390ee4e2854e5ad54432
#
_entry.id   b4f0a6f8f62c390ee4e2854e5ad54432
#
_cell.length_a   1.000
_cell.length_b   1.000
_cell.length_c   1.000
_cell.angle_alpha   90.00
_cell.angle_beta   90.00
_cell.angle_gamma   90.00
#
_symmetry.space_group_name_H-M   'P 1'
#
loop_
_entity.id
_entity.type
_entity.pdbx_description
1 polymer ?
#
loop_
_entity_poly.entity_id
_entity_poly.type
_entity_poly.pdbx_seq_one_letter_code
_entity_poly.pdbx_strand_id
1 'polypeptide(L)'
;MVKAVHSSSFPDGSYGGNPAGFLINYKDQTIYISGDTALTMDMKIIPHQYKVDLGIFPIGNNYTMGVRDALTAAKFVETNNVLGVHYDTFDVIKIDKEASKRKFSDAHKRLHLLEIGNSLEVDDLI
;
A
#
# COMPACT_ATOMS: atom_id res chain seq x y z
N MET A 1 -19.84 -0.16 2.04
CA MET A 1 -19.29 -0.14 0.65
C MET A 1 -18.42 -1.37 0.46
N VAL A 2 -18.60 -2.11 -0.63
CA VAL A 2 -17.73 -3.24 -1.00
C VAL A 2 -16.59 -2.68 -1.82
N LYS A 3 -15.36 -2.94 -1.38
CA LYS A 3 -14.14 -2.53 -2.10
C LYS A 3 -13.75 -3.60 -3.09
N ALA A 4 -13.33 -3.19 -4.28
CA ALA A 4 -12.84 -4.12 -5.29
C ALA A 4 -11.41 -4.58 -4.99
N VAL A 5 -11.11 -5.81 -5.34
CA VAL A 5 -9.73 -6.31 -5.42
C VAL A 5 -9.22 -5.96 -6.81
N HIS A 6 -8.22 -5.10 -6.87
CA HIS A 6 -7.64 -4.58 -8.11
C HIS A 6 -8.73 -3.99 -9.04
N SER A 7 -9.01 -2.70 -8.90
CA SER A 7 -10.04 -2.02 -9.68
C SER A 7 -9.75 -2.05 -11.18
N SER A 8 -10.72 -2.45 -11.99
CA SER A 8 -10.63 -2.52 -13.45
C SER A 8 -11.50 -1.48 -14.17
N SER A 9 -12.19 -0.62 -13.44
CA SER A 9 -13.05 0.42 -14.02
C SER A 9 -12.94 1.73 -13.25
N PHE A 10 -13.16 2.82 -13.98
CA PHE A 10 -13.33 4.14 -13.38
C PHE A 10 -14.69 4.26 -12.67
N PRO A 11 -14.91 5.28 -11.79
CA PRO A 11 -16.18 5.49 -11.10
C PRO A 11 -17.40 5.65 -12.03
N ASP A 12 -17.20 6.10 -13.26
CA ASP A 12 -18.22 6.24 -14.28
C ASP A 12 -18.57 4.92 -15.01
N GLY A 13 -17.88 3.81 -14.63
CA GLY A 13 -18.05 2.49 -15.23
C GLY A 13 -17.24 2.24 -16.50
N SER A 14 -16.45 3.23 -16.96
CA SER A 14 -15.56 3.04 -18.12
C SER A 14 -14.41 2.08 -17.78
N TYR A 15 -13.87 1.39 -18.79
CA TYR A 15 -12.79 0.42 -18.62
C TYR A 15 -11.49 1.10 -18.17
N GLY A 16 -10.95 0.67 -17.04
CA GLY A 16 -9.76 1.23 -16.41
C GLY A 16 -8.46 0.47 -16.68
N GLY A 17 -8.48 -0.54 -17.54
CA GLY A 17 -7.33 -1.41 -17.80
C GLY A 17 -7.37 -2.73 -17.02
N ASN A 18 -6.38 -3.58 -17.21
CA ASN A 18 -6.26 -4.82 -16.46
C ASN A 18 -5.77 -4.54 -15.04
N PRO A 19 -6.48 -5.00 -14.00
CA PRO A 19 -6.06 -4.77 -12.63
C PRO A 19 -4.83 -5.61 -12.32
N ALA A 20 -3.81 -4.99 -11.72
CA ALA A 20 -2.59 -5.67 -11.32
C ALA A 20 -1.89 -4.99 -10.14
N GLY A 21 -1.19 -5.79 -9.34
CA GLY A 21 -0.09 -5.34 -8.51
C GLY A 21 1.24 -5.72 -9.16
N PHE A 22 2.33 -5.12 -8.69
CA PHE A 22 3.66 -5.31 -9.28
C PHE A 22 4.69 -5.62 -8.20
N LEU A 23 5.60 -6.54 -8.50
CA LEU A 23 6.84 -6.75 -7.78
C LEU A 23 7.99 -6.23 -8.65
N ILE A 24 8.72 -5.26 -8.14
CA ILE A 24 9.88 -4.68 -8.80
C ILE A 24 11.12 -5.14 -8.05
N ASN A 25 11.96 -5.91 -8.73
CA ASN A 25 13.27 -6.30 -8.21
C ASN A 25 14.34 -5.45 -8.86
N TYR A 26 15.13 -4.78 -8.05
CA TYR A 26 16.27 -4.00 -8.50
C TYR A 26 17.45 -4.23 -7.56
N LYS A 27 18.56 -4.74 -8.09
CA LYS A 27 19.67 -5.23 -7.27
C LYS A 27 19.16 -6.26 -6.25
N ASP A 28 19.43 -6.01 -4.95
CA ASP A 28 19.04 -6.91 -3.86
C ASP A 28 17.75 -6.44 -3.15
N GLN A 29 16.99 -5.52 -3.75
CA GLN A 29 15.78 -4.93 -3.18
C GLN A 29 14.53 -5.34 -3.95
N THR A 30 13.44 -5.58 -3.22
CA THR A 30 12.14 -5.88 -3.78
C THR A 30 11.10 -4.89 -3.27
N ILE A 31 10.44 -4.21 -4.20
CA ILE A 31 9.32 -3.31 -3.92
C ILE A 31 8.03 -3.97 -4.39
N TYR A 32 7.04 -4.06 -3.52
CA TYR A 32 5.69 -4.50 -3.89
C TYR A 32 4.75 -3.31 -3.98
N ILE A 33 4.13 -3.13 -5.13
CA ILE A 33 3.10 -2.11 -5.40
C ILE A 33 1.77 -2.82 -5.56
N SER A 34 0.85 -2.64 -4.62
CA SER A 34 -0.43 -3.34 -4.66
C SER A 34 -1.38 -2.80 -5.75
N GLY A 35 -1.19 -1.56 -6.18
CA GLY A 35 -2.20 -0.84 -6.95
C GLY A 35 -3.45 -0.53 -6.11
N ASP A 36 -4.49 -0.07 -6.74
CA ASP A 36 -5.78 0.19 -6.09
C ASP A 36 -6.52 -1.11 -5.83
N THR A 37 -6.57 -1.50 -4.56
CA THR A 37 -7.15 -2.78 -4.13
C THR A 37 -7.69 -2.72 -2.71
N ALA A 38 -8.64 -3.60 -2.41
CA ALA A 38 -8.95 -4.02 -1.05
C ALA A 38 -7.85 -4.96 -0.52
N LEU A 39 -7.86 -5.22 0.78
CA LEU A 39 -7.05 -6.29 1.36
C LEU A 39 -7.47 -7.64 0.78
N THR A 40 -6.50 -8.43 0.32
CA THR A 40 -6.74 -9.76 -0.25
C THR A 40 -5.77 -10.79 0.33
N MET A 41 -6.25 -12.02 0.48
CA MET A 41 -5.43 -13.14 0.95
C MET A 41 -4.31 -13.53 -0.02
N ASP A 42 -4.44 -13.18 -1.30
CA ASP A 42 -3.42 -13.44 -2.32
C ASP A 42 -2.07 -12.79 -1.97
N MET A 43 -2.09 -11.69 -1.21
CA MET A 43 -0.87 -11.04 -0.73
C MET A 43 0.01 -11.97 0.12
N LYS A 44 -0.56 -13.00 0.76
CA LYS A 44 0.18 -13.98 1.56
C LYS A 44 1.04 -14.93 0.71
N ILE A 45 0.83 -15.00 -0.59
CA ILE A 45 1.63 -15.83 -1.49
C ILE A 45 3.00 -15.19 -1.74
N ILE A 46 3.07 -13.85 -1.68
CA ILE A 46 4.26 -13.08 -2.01
C ILE A 46 5.50 -13.50 -1.20
N PRO A 47 5.43 -13.62 0.15
CA PRO A 47 6.61 -13.98 0.95
C PRO A 47 7.18 -15.37 0.68
N HIS A 48 6.41 -16.26 0.06
CA HIS A 48 6.91 -17.58 -0.34
C HIS A 48 7.95 -17.54 -1.46
N GLN A 49 8.00 -16.43 -2.21
CA GLN A 49 8.88 -16.28 -3.37
C GLN A 49 9.81 -15.07 -3.26
N TYR A 50 9.39 -14.02 -2.52
CA TYR A 50 10.08 -12.74 -2.48
C TYR A 50 10.14 -12.20 -1.06
N LYS A 51 11.31 -11.71 -0.64
CA LYS A 51 11.44 -10.86 0.54
C LYS A 51 11.11 -9.44 0.12
N VAL A 52 10.03 -8.87 0.64
CA VAL A 52 9.61 -7.50 0.33
C VAL A 52 10.28 -6.50 1.27
N ASP A 53 11.07 -5.59 0.72
CA ASP A 53 11.76 -4.54 1.49
C ASP A 53 10.88 -3.30 1.67
N LEU A 54 10.04 -2.97 0.68
CA LEU A 54 9.07 -1.88 0.75
C LEU A 54 7.73 -2.29 0.12
N GLY A 55 6.64 -2.12 0.86
CA GLY A 55 5.29 -2.22 0.33
C GLY A 55 4.70 -0.84 0.04
N ILE A 56 4.13 -0.64 -1.14
CA ILE A 56 3.41 0.58 -1.51
C ILE A 56 1.93 0.27 -1.54
N PHE A 57 1.16 0.85 -0.60
CA PHE A 57 -0.25 0.54 -0.40
C PHE A 57 -1.12 1.80 -0.37
N PRO A 58 -2.33 1.75 -0.95
CA PRO A 58 -3.33 2.78 -0.74
C PRO A 58 -3.82 2.74 0.71
N ILE A 59 -3.99 3.91 1.33
CA ILE A 59 -4.39 4.03 2.74
C ILE A 59 -5.58 4.96 2.99
N GLY A 60 -6.15 5.53 1.92
CA GLY A 60 -7.21 6.54 2.02
C GLY A 60 -8.58 5.99 2.38
N ASN A 61 -8.76 4.67 2.44
CA ASN A 61 -10.04 4.01 2.71
C ASN A 61 -11.12 4.30 1.64
N ASN A 62 -12.35 3.92 1.91
CA ASN A 62 -13.54 4.05 1.06
C ASN A 62 -13.46 3.33 -0.29
N TYR A 63 -12.52 3.68 -1.17
CA TYR A 63 -12.36 3.05 -2.48
C TYR A 63 -11.31 1.93 -2.50
N THR A 64 -10.35 2.00 -1.59
CA THR A 64 -9.22 1.09 -1.47
C THR A 64 -9.04 0.65 -0.02
N MET A 65 -7.90 0.03 0.30
CA MET A 65 -7.51 -0.20 1.69
C MET A 65 -7.49 1.10 2.48
N GLY A 66 -7.85 1.03 3.75
CA GLY A 66 -7.53 2.05 4.73
C GLY A 66 -6.26 1.69 5.51
N VAL A 67 -5.88 2.54 6.45
CA VAL A 67 -4.66 2.37 7.28
C VAL A 67 -4.61 1.02 7.99
N ARG A 68 -5.75 0.54 8.51
CA ARG A 68 -5.85 -0.76 9.18
C ARG A 68 -5.57 -1.93 8.24
N ASP A 69 -6.17 -1.88 7.05
CA ASP A 69 -6.01 -2.93 6.04
C ASP A 69 -4.60 -2.93 5.48
N ALA A 70 -4.01 -1.75 5.24
CA ALA A 70 -2.63 -1.60 4.79
C ALA A 70 -1.61 -2.16 5.81
N LEU A 71 -1.88 -1.97 7.11
CA LEU A 71 -1.07 -2.60 8.16
C LEU A 71 -1.17 -4.13 8.11
N THR A 72 -2.36 -4.67 7.85
CA THR A 72 -2.57 -6.11 7.67
C THR A 72 -1.89 -6.61 6.40
N ALA A 73 -1.97 -5.86 5.30
CA ALA A 73 -1.26 -6.16 4.06
C ALA A 73 0.26 -6.22 4.27
N ALA A 74 0.82 -5.26 5.04
CA ALA A 74 2.24 -5.27 5.39
C ALA A 74 2.65 -6.53 6.19
N LYS A 75 1.75 -7.05 7.03
CA LYS A 75 1.97 -8.34 7.71
C LYS A 75 1.88 -9.51 6.73
N PHE A 76 0.95 -9.47 5.79
CA PHE A 76 0.78 -10.54 4.79
C PHE A 76 1.99 -10.68 3.88
N VAL A 77 2.57 -9.56 3.44
CA VAL A 77 3.78 -9.55 2.59
C VAL A 77 5.09 -9.53 3.38
N GLU A 78 5.00 -9.59 4.72
CA GLU A 78 6.15 -9.64 5.65
C GLU A 78 7.14 -8.48 5.49
N THR A 79 6.65 -7.28 5.12
CA THR A 79 7.49 -6.09 5.08
C THR A 79 7.38 -5.26 6.36
N ASN A 80 8.47 -4.58 6.73
CA ASN A 80 8.49 -3.63 7.85
C ASN A 80 8.34 -2.18 7.39
N ASN A 81 8.51 -1.90 6.11
CA ASN A 81 8.41 -0.55 5.55
C ASN A 81 7.22 -0.46 4.60
N VAL A 82 6.40 0.54 4.81
CA VAL A 82 5.24 0.84 3.96
C VAL A 82 5.28 2.30 3.53
N LEU A 83 5.16 2.54 2.23
CA LEU A 83 4.84 3.84 1.68
C LEU A 83 3.34 3.92 1.47
N GLY A 84 2.67 4.78 2.23
CA GLY A 84 1.26 5.06 2.08
C GLY A 84 1.01 5.99 0.89
N VAL A 85 0.03 5.63 0.05
CA VAL A 85 -0.38 6.41 -1.12
C VAL A 85 -1.90 6.52 -1.18
N HIS A 86 -2.44 7.26 -2.14
CA HIS A 86 -3.88 7.37 -2.40
C HIS A 86 -4.66 7.86 -1.17
N TYR A 87 -4.24 9.02 -0.60
CA TYR A 87 -4.87 9.67 0.55
C TYR A 87 -4.80 11.20 0.43
N ASP A 88 -5.64 11.91 1.17
CA ASP A 88 -5.69 13.36 1.36
C ASP A 88 -6.01 14.23 0.12
N THR A 89 -6.07 13.68 -1.09
CA THR A 89 -6.33 14.48 -2.30
C THR A 89 -7.78 14.99 -2.39
N PHE A 90 -8.70 14.37 -1.68
CA PHE A 90 -10.07 14.85 -1.47
C PHE A 90 -10.65 14.33 -0.15
N ASP A 91 -11.77 14.91 0.29
CA ASP A 91 -12.27 14.76 1.67
C ASP A 91 -12.56 13.31 2.07
N VAL A 92 -13.09 12.49 1.16
CA VAL A 92 -13.48 11.09 1.48
C VAL A 92 -12.29 10.15 1.71
N ILE A 93 -11.07 10.57 1.34
CA ILE A 93 -9.84 9.79 1.55
C ILE A 93 -8.84 10.49 2.46
N LYS A 94 -9.29 11.46 3.26
CA LYS A 94 -8.45 12.07 4.30
C LYS A 94 -8.12 11.07 5.40
N ILE A 95 -6.91 11.18 5.91
CA ILE A 95 -6.41 10.37 7.03
C ILE A 95 -5.87 11.25 8.15
N ASP A 96 -5.86 10.71 9.37
CA ASP A 96 -5.04 11.25 10.46
C ASP A 96 -3.62 10.68 10.34
N LYS A 97 -2.68 11.49 9.85
CA LYS A 97 -1.30 11.10 9.59
C LYS A 97 -0.56 10.62 10.86
N GLU A 98 -0.75 11.32 11.97
CA GLU A 98 -0.05 11.00 13.23
C GLU A 98 -0.62 9.72 13.87
N ALA A 99 -1.93 9.56 13.90
CA ALA A 99 -2.57 8.34 14.36
C ALA A 99 -2.21 7.13 13.47
N SER A 100 -2.10 7.36 12.15
CA SER A 100 -1.71 6.33 11.18
C SER A 100 -0.27 5.86 11.41
N LYS A 101 0.68 6.78 11.55
CA LYS A 101 2.10 6.45 11.86
C LYS A 101 2.22 5.71 13.19
N ARG A 102 1.50 6.16 14.23
CA ARG A 102 1.46 5.51 15.54
C ARG A 102 1.00 4.06 15.44
N LYS A 103 -0.10 3.80 14.73
CA LYS A 103 -0.64 2.45 14.53
C LYS A 103 0.38 1.50 13.89
N PHE A 104 1.18 1.96 12.94
CA PHE A 104 2.25 1.17 12.33
C PHE A 104 3.42 0.96 13.32
N SER A 105 3.83 2.01 14.03
CA SER A 105 4.88 1.94 15.04
C SER A 105 4.56 0.95 16.17
N ASP A 106 3.33 0.93 16.66
CA ASP A 106 2.86 -0.02 17.68
C ASP A 106 2.93 -1.49 17.21
N ALA A 107 2.93 -1.70 15.89
CA ALA A 107 3.11 -3.01 15.28
C ALA A 107 4.55 -3.28 14.81
N HIS A 108 5.52 -2.48 15.27
CA HIS A 108 6.94 -2.54 14.88
C HIS A 108 7.17 -2.42 13.36
N LYS A 109 6.36 -1.59 12.71
CA LYS A 109 6.47 -1.25 11.28
C LYS A 109 6.59 0.25 11.10
N ARG A 110 7.09 0.69 9.94
CA ARG A 110 7.21 2.09 9.58
C ARG A 110 6.22 2.45 8.47
N LEU A 111 5.46 3.50 8.68
CA LEU A 111 4.64 4.12 7.65
C LEU A 111 5.30 5.41 7.18
N HIS A 112 5.72 5.41 5.93
CA HIS A 112 6.28 6.57 5.24
C HIS A 112 5.14 7.31 4.55
N LEU A 113 5.00 8.60 4.85
CA LEU A 113 4.03 9.51 4.24
C LEU A 113 4.83 10.66 3.64
N LEU A 114 4.99 10.65 2.32
CA LEU A 114 5.75 11.67 1.61
C LEU A 114 4.85 12.84 1.23
N GLU A 115 5.40 14.03 1.34
CA GLU A 115 4.82 15.20 0.70
C GLU A 115 4.97 15.09 -0.82
N ILE A 116 4.03 15.65 -1.57
CA ILE A 116 4.06 15.63 -3.05
C ILE A 116 5.35 16.30 -3.53
N GLY A 117 6.06 15.62 -4.42
CA GLY A 117 7.34 16.07 -4.96
C GLY A 117 8.57 15.56 -4.20
N ASN A 118 8.40 14.93 -3.02
CA ASN A 118 9.50 14.34 -2.28
C ASN A 118 9.78 12.90 -2.75
N SER A 119 10.98 12.42 -2.47
CA SER A 119 11.45 11.06 -2.75
C SER A 119 11.86 10.32 -1.48
N LEU A 120 11.88 9.00 -1.58
CA LEU A 120 12.34 8.08 -0.54
C LEU A 120 13.39 7.17 -1.17
N GLU A 121 14.59 7.16 -0.58
CA GLU A 121 15.64 6.23 -1.00
C GLU A 121 15.41 4.88 -0.30
N VAL A 122 15.28 3.82 -1.09
CA VAL A 122 14.99 2.48 -0.53
C VAL A 122 16.22 1.92 0.21
N ASP A 123 17.44 2.31 -0.19
CA ASP A 123 18.68 1.94 0.48
C ASP A 123 18.69 2.39 1.95
N ASP A 124 18.03 3.49 2.28
CA ASP A 124 17.94 4.02 3.64
C ASP A 124 16.95 3.26 4.55
N LEU A 125 16.20 2.33 4.00
CA LEU A 125 15.17 1.57 4.73
C LEU A 125 15.70 0.25 5.34
N ILE A 126 16.86 -0.18 4.91
CA ILE A 126 17.42 -1.50 5.24
C ILE A 126 18.39 -1.38 6.43
#